data_1c7d34f587e10307033dc29990d10147
#
_entry.id   1c7d34f587e10307033dc29990d10147
#
_cell.length_a   1.000
_cell.length_b   1.000
_cell.length_c   1.000
_cell.angle_alpha   90.00
_cell.angle_beta   90.00
_cell.angle_gamma   90.00
#
_symmetry.space_group_name_H-M   'P 1'
#
loop_
_entity.id
_entity.type
_entity.pdbx_description
1 polymer ?
#
loop_
_entity_poly.entity_id
_entity_poly.type
_entity_poly.pdbx_seq_one_letter_code
_entity_poly.pdbx_strand_id
1 'polypeptide(L)'
;MPRICIVPRTEGVGGMASFRLKLEAGLARRGMEVTHDLAEKSDALLVIGGTREVRGLWRAKRRGTRIVHRLDGINWAHRARRTSPRLWLRSESANLLLAFIRRRLADRVVYQSNFVRDWWMRRYGPVRAPGTVIYNGVDLGIYTPSGDEIPPADSVRVMVVEGSLADGQEAGLPWAVGFAEALAQRMASPLELLIAARVTAGQQAHWGKFSSVPVTFLGVTPREEIPALDRSAHIYFSAEVNPPCPNSVIEALACGLPVAGFAMGALPELVTPEAGCIVPYGGDPWKLDRPDLSSLASAATAVLAELPRYRAGARARAESAFGVEHMLEEYLQVLLD
;
A
#
# COMPACT_ATOMS: atom_id res chain seq x y z
N MET A 1 -32.50 -7.00 -0.23
CA MET A 1 -31.17 -6.46 -0.63
C MET A 1 -30.11 -7.24 0.14
N PRO A 2 -28.99 -7.60 -0.48
CA PRO A 2 -27.91 -8.27 0.25
C PRO A 2 -27.35 -7.36 1.34
N ARG A 3 -27.06 -7.96 2.49
CA ARG A 3 -26.42 -7.29 3.64
C ARG A 3 -25.05 -7.89 3.87
N ILE A 4 -24.02 -7.05 3.87
CA ILE A 4 -22.63 -7.43 4.09
C ILE A 4 -22.17 -6.94 5.46
N CYS A 5 -21.68 -7.86 6.29
CA CYS A 5 -21.02 -7.49 7.54
C CYS A 5 -19.52 -7.27 7.30
N ILE A 6 -18.96 -6.14 7.72
CA ILE A 6 -17.54 -5.81 7.55
C ILE A 6 -16.90 -5.58 8.92
N VAL A 7 -15.91 -6.39 9.28
CA VAL A 7 -15.21 -6.30 10.56
C VAL A 7 -13.69 -6.42 10.41
N PRO A 8 -12.90 -5.79 11.29
CA PRO A 8 -13.30 -4.78 12.26
C PRO A 8 -13.62 -3.44 11.58
N ARG A 9 -14.36 -2.57 12.26
CA ARG A 9 -14.54 -1.18 11.83
C ARG A 9 -13.26 -0.41 12.13
N THR A 10 -12.30 -0.51 11.19
CA THR A 10 -11.02 0.19 11.30
C THR A 10 -11.20 1.69 11.04
N GLU A 11 -10.66 2.53 11.92
CA GLU A 11 -10.65 3.98 11.78
C GLU A 11 -9.24 4.49 11.47
N GLY A 12 -9.12 5.73 10.99
CA GLY A 12 -7.86 6.39 10.67
C GLY A 12 -7.52 6.44 9.19
N VAL A 13 -6.27 6.80 8.88
CA VAL A 13 -5.77 7.07 7.50
C VAL A 13 -5.02 5.90 6.85
N GLY A 14 -4.86 4.78 7.54
CA GLY A 14 -4.10 3.63 7.04
C GLY A 14 -4.79 2.86 5.89
N GLY A 15 -4.04 1.98 5.23
CA GLY A 15 -4.48 1.20 4.06
C GLY A 15 -5.75 0.38 4.29
N MET A 16 -5.93 -0.24 5.46
CA MET A 16 -7.15 -1.00 5.80
C MET A 16 -8.39 -0.11 5.91
N ALA A 17 -8.25 1.08 6.52
CA ALA A 17 -9.36 2.04 6.63
C ALA A 17 -9.72 2.60 5.25
N SER A 18 -8.71 2.90 4.41
CA SER A 18 -8.91 3.32 3.02
C SER A 18 -9.69 2.29 2.21
N PHE A 19 -9.25 1.04 2.26
CA PHE A 19 -9.92 -0.06 1.59
C PHE A 19 -11.38 -0.19 2.04
N ARG A 20 -11.63 -0.23 3.37
CA ARG A 20 -12.97 -0.33 3.93
C ARG A 20 -13.90 0.77 3.42
N LEU A 21 -13.46 2.03 3.48
CA LEU A 21 -14.26 3.17 3.03
C LEU A 21 -14.59 3.10 1.54
N LYS A 22 -13.62 2.74 0.69
CA LYS A 22 -13.83 2.55 -0.76
C LYS A 22 -14.86 1.43 -1.03
N LEU A 23 -14.73 0.30 -0.32
CA LEU A 23 -15.65 -0.83 -0.45
C LEU A 23 -17.06 -0.46 0.01
N GLU A 24 -17.23 0.12 1.20
CA GLU A 24 -18.52 0.52 1.75
C GLU A 24 -19.24 1.52 0.84
N ALA A 25 -18.52 2.55 0.35
CA ALA A 25 -19.08 3.51 -0.58
C ALA A 25 -19.57 2.85 -1.89
N GLY A 26 -18.80 1.88 -2.40
CA GLY A 26 -19.16 1.13 -3.59
C GLY A 26 -20.35 0.20 -3.39
N LEU A 27 -20.44 -0.47 -2.25
CA LEU A 27 -21.60 -1.31 -1.88
C LEU A 27 -22.88 -0.46 -1.73
N ALA A 28 -22.77 0.69 -1.06
CA ALA A 28 -23.90 1.63 -0.87
C ALA A 28 -24.44 2.15 -2.22
N ARG A 29 -23.54 2.50 -3.18
CA ARG A 29 -23.96 2.90 -4.54
C ARG A 29 -24.72 1.80 -5.28
N ARG A 30 -24.48 0.53 -4.96
CA ARG A 30 -25.18 -0.64 -5.50
C ARG A 30 -26.42 -1.04 -4.70
N GLY A 31 -26.85 -0.22 -3.73
CA GLY A 31 -28.02 -0.45 -2.89
C GLY A 31 -27.86 -1.61 -1.88
N MET A 32 -26.63 -1.99 -1.54
CA MET A 32 -26.37 -3.03 -0.54
C MET A 32 -26.27 -2.44 0.86
N GLU A 33 -26.77 -3.16 1.85
CA GLU A 33 -26.65 -2.77 3.25
C GLU A 33 -25.31 -3.22 3.83
N VAL A 34 -24.67 -2.33 4.59
CA VAL A 34 -23.43 -2.63 5.33
C VAL A 34 -23.71 -2.57 6.82
N THR A 35 -23.27 -3.59 7.53
CA THR A 35 -23.26 -3.61 9.01
C THR A 35 -21.85 -3.91 9.54
N HIS A 36 -21.62 -3.56 10.79
CA HIS A 36 -20.40 -3.89 11.53
C HIS A 36 -20.69 -4.76 12.74
N ASP A 37 -21.95 -5.11 12.95
CA ASP A 37 -22.37 -5.95 14.08
C ASP A 37 -22.46 -7.42 13.65
N LEU A 38 -21.60 -8.25 14.25
CA LEU A 38 -21.57 -9.70 14.04
C LEU A 38 -22.83 -10.41 14.58
N ALA A 39 -23.66 -9.75 15.42
CA ALA A 39 -24.90 -10.30 15.92
C ALA A 39 -26.02 -10.22 14.87
N GLU A 40 -25.97 -9.25 13.98
CA GLU A 40 -26.94 -9.09 12.89
C GLU A 40 -26.81 -10.20 11.84
N LYS A 41 -27.94 -10.55 11.23
CA LYS A 41 -27.95 -11.49 10.11
C LYS A 41 -27.41 -10.79 8.88
N SER A 42 -26.41 -11.39 8.25
CA SER A 42 -25.81 -10.93 6.98
C SER A 42 -25.64 -12.08 6.00
N ASP A 43 -25.70 -11.79 4.72
CA ASP A 43 -25.50 -12.77 3.64
C ASP A 43 -24.04 -13.19 3.53
N ALA A 44 -23.14 -12.24 3.71
CA ALA A 44 -21.70 -12.49 3.79
C ALA A 44 -21.03 -11.62 4.86
N LEU A 45 -19.84 -12.05 5.28
CA LEU A 45 -19.03 -11.39 6.27
C LEU A 45 -17.61 -11.23 5.74
N LEU A 46 -17.13 -10.00 5.63
CA LEU A 46 -15.76 -9.67 5.28
C LEU A 46 -14.94 -9.36 6.54
N VAL A 47 -13.91 -10.14 6.77
CA VAL A 47 -12.92 -9.87 7.82
C VAL A 47 -11.71 -9.20 7.17
N ILE A 48 -11.46 -7.92 7.53
CA ILE A 48 -10.31 -7.15 7.04
C ILE A 48 -9.16 -7.30 8.05
N GLY A 49 -8.11 -8.03 7.65
CA GLY A 49 -7.02 -8.33 8.58
C GLY A 49 -7.49 -9.17 9.77
N GLY A 50 -7.31 -8.70 11.00
CA GLY A 50 -7.64 -9.44 12.21
C GLY A 50 -8.70 -8.79 13.07
N THR A 51 -9.51 -9.62 13.73
CA THR A 51 -10.44 -9.19 14.77
C THR A 51 -10.34 -10.08 16.00
N ARG A 52 -10.52 -9.51 17.19
CA ARG A 52 -10.58 -10.25 18.44
C ARG A 52 -11.94 -10.91 18.68
N GLU A 53 -12.94 -10.58 17.89
CA GLU A 53 -14.31 -11.09 18.00
C GLU A 53 -14.47 -12.50 17.41
N VAL A 54 -13.52 -13.38 17.68
CA VAL A 54 -13.47 -14.77 17.17
C VAL A 54 -14.75 -15.54 17.48
N ARG A 55 -15.35 -15.31 18.67
CA ARG A 55 -16.62 -15.95 19.05
C ARG A 55 -17.78 -15.48 18.16
N GLY A 56 -17.79 -14.20 17.79
CA GLY A 56 -18.77 -13.64 16.85
C GLY A 56 -18.64 -14.27 15.46
N LEU A 57 -17.41 -14.36 14.93
CA LEU A 57 -17.12 -15.03 13.67
C LEU A 57 -17.59 -16.48 13.67
N TRP A 58 -17.30 -17.21 14.73
CA TRP A 58 -17.71 -18.60 14.86
C TRP A 58 -19.24 -18.77 14.89
N ARG A 59 -19.96 -17.87 15.59
CA ARG A 59 -21.44 -17.85 15.60
C ARG A 59 -22.01 -17.54 14.20
N ALA A 60 -21.44 -16.56 13.49
CA ALA A 60 -21.81 -16.24 12.12
C ALA A 60 -21.63 -17.45 11.19
N LYS A 61 -20.49 -18.14 11.28
CA LYS A 61 -20.22 -19.37 10.52
C LYS A 61 -21.25 -20.46 10.82
N ARG A 62 -21.62 -20.67 12.09
CA ARG A 62 -22.65 -21.66 12.47
C ARG A 62 -24.05 -21.30 11.98
N ARG A 63 -24.33 -20.03 11.74
CA ARG A 63 -25.57 -19.56 11.09
C ARG A 63 -25.57 -19.71 9.57
N GLY A 64 -24.46 -20.20 8.99
CA GLY A 64 -24.31 -20.35 7.55
C GLY A 64 -23.84 -19.08 6.82
N THR A 65 -23.48 -18.01 7.54
CA THR A 65 -22.93 -16.80 6.91
C THR A 65 -21.56 -17.12 6.31
N ARG A 66 -21.35 -16.81 5.05
CA ARG A 66 -20.07 -16.97 4.35
C ARG A 66 -19.05 -15.99 4.92
N ILE A 67 -17.88 -16.48 5.30
CA ILE A 67 -16.78 -15.68 5.85
C ILE A 67 -15.68 -15.54 4.80
N VAL A 68 -15.48 -14.33 4.31
CA VAL A 68 -14.36 -13.95 3.45
C VAL A 68 -13.30 -13.26 4.29
N HIS A 69 -12.08 -13.76 4.27
CA HIS A 69 -10.96 -13.19 5.02
C HIS A 69 -9.99 -12.47 4.09
N ARG A 70 -9.96 -11.15 4.14
CA ARG A 70 -8.98 -10.33 3.43
C ARG A 70 -7.71 -10.20 4.24
N LEU A 71 -6.59 -10.62 3.66
CA LEU A 71 -5.28 -10.64 4.28
C LEU A 71 -4.35 -9.59 3.69
N ASP A 72 -3.79 -8.81 4.60
CA ASP A 72 -2.66 -7.93 4.38
C ASP A 72 -1.32 -8.69 4.58
N GLY A 73 -0.21 -7.97 4.62
CA GLY A 73 1.07 -8.54 4.99
C GLY A 73 1.07 -9.14 6.41
N ILE A 74 2.12 -9.88 6.72
CA ILE A 74 2.38 -10.45 8.04
C ILE A 74 3.21 -9.45 8.83
N ASN A 75 2.95 -9.25 10.13
CA ASN A 75 3.83 -8.46 10.98
C ASN A 75 5.22 -9.11 11.04
N TRP A 76 6.25 -8.44 10.58
CA TRP A 76 7.59 -9.01 10.44
C TRP A 76 8.72 -8.13 10.99
N ALA A 77 8.56 -6.80 10.96
CA ALA A 77 9.61 -5.84 11.30
C ALA A 77 10.20 -6.04 12.71
N HIS A 78 9.39 -6.55 13.66
CA HIS A 78 9.85 -6.91 15.00
C HIS A 78 10.87 -8.05 15.04
N ARG A 79 11.02 -8.81 13.95
CA ARG A 79 12.04 -9.87 13.81
C ARG A 79 13.35 -9.35 13.23
N ALA A 80 13.27 -8.28 12.43
CA ALA A 80 14.43 -7.65 11.80
C ALA A 80 15.12 -6.61 12.70
N ARG A 81 14.44 -6.17 13.76
CA ARG A 81 14.92 -5.11 14.67
C ARG A 81 14.90 -5.59 16.12
N ARG A 82 15.72 -4.93 16.95
CA ARG A 82 15.62 -5.09 18.40
C ARG A 82 14.33 -4.45 18.88
N THR A 83 13.39 -5.26 19.35
CA THR A 83 12.08 -4.81 19.86
C THR A 83 11.88 -5.30 21.29
N SER A 84 11.01 -4.63 22.05
CA SER A 84 10.68 -5.09 23.39
C SER A 84 9.99 -6.47 23.34
N PRO A 85 10.18 -7.35 24.32
CA PRO A 85 9.51 -8.66 24.37
C PRO A 85 7.98 -8.54 24.29
N ARG A 86 7.41 -7.47 24.87
CA ARG A 86 5.97 -7.20 24.82
C ARG A 86 5.49 -6.91 23.39
N LEU A 87 6.23 -6.10 22.63
CA LEU A 87 5.89 -5.80 21.23
C LEU A 87 6.04 -7.04 20.36
N TRP A 88 7.11 -7.81 20.57
CA TRP A 88 7.34 -9.07 19.87
C TRP A 88 6.18 -10.05 20.09
N LEU A 89 5.80 -10.30 21.34
CA LEU A 89 4.70 -11.20 21.69
C LEU A 89 3.35 -10.70 21.11
N ARG A 90 3.09 -9.41 21.17
CA ARG A 90 1.89 -8.79 20.57
C ARG A 90 1.82 -9.04 19.06
N SER A 91 2.92 -8.83 18.35
CA SER A 91 3.01 -9.00 16.89
C SER A 91 2.82 -10.46 16.49
N GLU A 92 3.48 -11.41 17.19
CA GLU A 92 3.31 -12.84 16.92
C GLU A 92 1.90 -13.33 17.27
N SER A 93 1.32 -12.88 18.37
CA SER A 93 -0.07 -13.21 18.73
C SER A 93 -1.06 -12.72 17.69
N ALA A 94 -0.84 -11.51 17.13
CA ALA A 94 -1.66 -11.00 16.03
C ALA A 94 -1.51 -11.86 14.76
N ASN A 95 -0.29 -12.25 14.40
CA ASN A 95 -0.03 -13.13 13.26
C ASN A 95 -0.71 -14.51 13.44
N LEU A 96 -0.63 -15.09 14.64
CA LEU A 96 -1.29 -16.37 14.95
C LEU A 96 -2.82 -16.27 14.88
N LEU A 97 -3.37 -15.17 15.33
CA LEU A 97 -4.82 -14.91 15.23
C LEU A 97 -5.27 -14.84 13.76
N LEU A 98 -4.53 -14.11 12.93
CA LEU A 98 -4.78 -14.06 11.49
C LEU A 98 -4.71 -15.45 10.84
N ALA A 99 -3.67 -16.21 11.16
CA ALA A 99 -3.48 -17.57 10.66
C ALA A 99 -4.62 -18.51 11.12
N PHE A 100 -5.10 -18.35 12.36
CA PHE A 100 -6.24 -19.10 12.88
C PHE A 100 -7.53 -18.78 12.12
N ILE A 101 -7.86 -17.49 11.93
CA ILE A 101 -9.05 -17.07 11.17
C ILE A 101 -8.98 -17.63 9.74
N ARG A 102 -7.84 -17.43 9.06
CA ARG A 102 -7.57 -17.95 7.70
C ARG A 102 -7.80 -19.47 7.60
N ARG A 103 -7.34 -20.22 8.59
CA ARG A 103 -7.32 -21.71 8.52
C ARG A 103 -8.62 -22.36 8.98
N ARG A 104 -9.32 -21.75 9.96
CA ARG A 104 -10.46 -22.38 10.66
C ARG A 104 -11.81 -21.73 10.40
N LEU A 105 -11.83 -20.44 10.12
CA LEU A 105 -13.08 -19.69 10.03
C LEU A 105 -13.39 -19.25 8.60
N ALA A 106 -12.40 -18.86 7.83
CA ALA A 106 -12.61 -18.40 6.46
C ALA A 106 -13.17 -19.50 5.54
N ASP A 107 -14.15 -19.14 4.73
CA ASP A 107 -14.69 -19.96 3.62
C ASP A 107 -14.02 -19.58 2.30
N ARG A 108 -13.57 -18.32 2.19
CA ARG A 108 -12.76 -17.77 1.10
C ARG A 108 -11.65 -16.89 1.68
N VAL A 109 -10.52 -16.80 0.99
CA VAL A 109 -9.40 -15.93 1.37
C VAL A 109 -9.07 -15.00 0.22
N VAL A 110 -9.03 -13.70 0.49
CA VAL A 110 -8.56 -12.69 -0.46
C VAL A 110 -7.19 -12.19 -0.02
N TYR A 111 -6.22 -12.28 -0.91
CA TYR A 111 -4.87 -11.73 -0.74
C TYR A 111 -4.74 -10.44 -1.56
N GLN A 112 -4.12 -9.42 -1.01
CA GLN A 112 -3.98 -8.13 -1.68
C GLN A 112 -3.02 -8.15 -2.89
N SER A 113 -2.16 -9.18 -2.97
CA SER A 113 -1.17 -9.34 -4.04
C SER A 113 -0.70 -10.80 -4.09
N ASN A 114 -0.05 -11.19 -5.19
CA ASN A 114 0.62 -12.49 -5.29
C ASN A 114 1.73 -12.61 -4.24
N PHE A 115 2.48 -11.52 -4.01
CA PHE A 115 3.48 -11.47 -2.94
C PHE A 115 2.88 -11.83 -1.58
N VAL A 116 1.74 -11.25 -1.21
CA VAL A 116 1.06 -11.54 0.06
C VAL A 116 0.60 -12.98 0.11
N ARG A 117 -0.02 -13.50 -0.97
CA ARG A 117 -0.42 -14.91 -1.05
C ARG A 117 0.76 -15.83 -0.79
N ASP A 118 1.86 -15.64 -1.51
CA ASP A 118 3.04 -16.48 -1.43
C ASP A 118 3.75 -16.35 -0.08
N TRP A 119 3.72 -15.17 0.53
CA TRP A 119 4.23 -14.95 1.88
C TRP A 119 3.44 -15.74 2.92
N TRP A 120 2.09 -15.68 2.86
CA TRP A 120 1.21 -16.48 3.74
C TRP A 120 1.39 -17.97 3.53
N MET A 121 1.53 -18.42 2.29
CA MET A 121 1.76 -19.83 1.95
C MET A 121 3.11 -20.33 2.49
N ARG A 122 4.18 -19.56 2.32
CA ARG A 122 5.50 -19.93 2.85
C ARG A 122 5.52 -19.95 4.38
N ARG A 123 4.85 -19.01 5.03
CA ARG A 123 4.94 -18.84 6.50
C ARG A 123 4.02 -19.76 7.29
N TYR A 124 2.80 -19.99 6.80
CA TYR A 124 1.74 -20.72 7.52
C TYR A 124 1.14 -21.88 6.73
N GLY A 125 1.68 -22.19 5.57
CA GLY A 125 1.23 -23.28 4.72
C GLY A 125 -0.11 -23.04 4.01
N PRO A 126 -0.55 -24.01 3.19
CA PRO A 126 -1.83 -23.95 2.49
C PRO A 126 -3.04 -24.07 3.43
N VAL A 127 -4.19 -23.61 2.94
CA VAL A 127 -5.50 -23.76 3.61
C VAL A 127 -6.50 -24.38 2.65
N ARG A 128 -7.60 -24.93 3.19
CA ARG A 128 -8.67 -25.53 2.38
C ARG A 128 -9.54 -24.49 1.67
N ALA A 129 -9.71 -23.32 2.31
CA ALA A 129 -10.48 -22.22 1.73
C ALA A 129 -9.83 -21.78 0.41
N PRO A 130 -10.61 -21.68 -0.70
CA PRO A 130 -10.10 -21.13 -1.94
C PRO A 130 -9.57 -19.72 -1.74
N GLY A 131 -8.42 -19.43 -2.36
CA GLY A 131 -7.75 -18.13 -2.27
C GLY A 131 -7.75 -17.42 -3.62
N THR A 132 -8.03 -16.13 -3.61
CA THR A 132 -7.95 -15.26 -4.78
C THR A 132 -7.08 -14.06 -4.48
N VAL A 133 -6.50 -13.43 -5.52
CA VAL A 133 -5.75 -12.18 -5.39
C VAL A 133 -6.62 -11.07 -5.93
N ILE A 134 -6.88 -10.05 -5.10
CA ILE A 134 -7.59 -8.84 -5.49
C ILE A 134 -6.77 -7.65 -5.01
N TYR A 135 -6.26 -6.86 -5.95
CA TYR A 135 -5.49 -5.66 -5.63
C TYR A 135 -6.37 -4.58 -5.01
N ASN A 136 -5.73 -3.64 -4.32
CA ASN A 136 -6.43 -2.45 -3.85
C ASN A 136 -6.87 -1.60 -5.04
N GLY A 137 -8.07 -1.01 -4.92
CA GLY A 137 -8.62 -0.14 -5.95
C GLY A 137 -8.38 1.35 -5.67
N VAL A 138 -8.34 2.13 -6.74
CA VAL A 138 -8.28 3.60 -6.73
C VAL A 138 -9.42 4.18 -7.56
N ASP A 139 -9.99 5.30 -7.14
CA ASP A 139 -10.96 6.04 -7.93
C ASP A 139 -10.25 6.81 -9.05
N LEU A 140 -10.37 6.30 -10.28
CA LEU A 140 -9.69 6.84 -11.46
C LEU A 140 -10.26 8.20 -11.93
N GLY A 141 -11.40 8.62 -11.39
CA GLY A 141 -11.97 9.95 -11.63
C GLY A 141 -11.41 11.01 -10.69
N ILE A 142 -11.01 10.60 -9.45
CA ILE A 142 -10.37 11.47 -8.46
C ILE A 142 -8.86 11.50 -8.68
N TYR A 143 -8.24 10.32 -8.76
CA TYR A 143 -6.81 10.17 -9.06
C TYR A 143 -6.63 10.13 -10.57
N THR A 144 -6.31 11.29 -11.14
CA THR A 144 -6.20 11.48 -12.59
C THR A 144 -4.99 12.33 -12.94
N PRO A 145 -4.36 12.12 -14.11
CA PRO A 145 -3.30 12.99 -14.61
C PRO A 145 -3.74 14.43 -14.89
N SER A 146 -5.07 14.66 -15.03
CA SER A 146 -5.63 15.97 -15.33
C SER A 146 -5.83 16.80 -14.06
N GLY A 147 -5.38 18.04 -14.05
CA GLY A 147 -5.50 19.00 -12.95
C GLY A 147 -4.63 20.23 -13.21
N ASP A 148 -4.73 21.22 -12.33
CA ASP A 148 -4.01 22.48 -12.47
C ASP A 148 -2.56 22.39 -12.00
N GLU A 149 -2.25 21.42 -11.12
CA GLU A 149 -0.91 21.21 -10.60
C GLU A 149 -0.05 20.46 -11.63
N ILE A 150 1.05 21.08 -12.00
CA ILE A 150 2.06 20.51 -12.90
C ILE A 150 3.43 20.50 -12.21
N PRO A 151 4.32 19.58 -12.57
CA PRO A 151 5.69 19.58 -12.07
C PRO A 151 6.42 20.88 -12.44
N PRO A 152 7.34 21.39 -11.59
CA PRO A 152 8.17 22.53 -11.93
C PRO A 152 9.04 22.25 -13.17
N ALA A 153 9.20 23.24 -14.05
CA ALA A 153 9.97 23.07 -15.29
C ALA A 153 11.50 23.20 -15.07
N ASP A 154 11.91 23.84 -13.99
CA ASP A 154 13.30 24.21 -13.67
C ASP A 154 13.97 23.30 -12.66
N SER A 155 13.23 22.37 -12.06
CA SER A 155 13.74 21.43 -11.07
C SER A 155 13.07 20.06 -11.19
N VAL A 156 13.69 19.02 -10.64
CA VAL A 156 13.12 17.67 -10.54
C VAL A 156 12.52 17.49 -9.15
N ARG A 157 11.26 17.10 -9.09
CA ARG A 157 10.56 16.83 -7.83
C ARG A 157 10.32 15.33 -7.64
N VAL A 158 10.90 14.77 -6.56
CA VAL A 158 10.64 13.41 -6.09
C VAL A 158 9.55 13.46 -5.02
N MET A 159 8.53 12.61 -5.12
CA MET A 159 7.43 12.49 -4.17
C MET A 159 7.51 11.21 -3.36
N VAL A 160 7.22 11.30 -2.07
CA VAL A 160 6.97 10.18 -1.16
C VAL A 160 5.66 10.44 -0.43
N VAL A 161 4.73 9.50 -0.51
CA VAL A 161 3.47 9.53 0.24
C VAL A 161 3.35 8.27 1.08
N GLU A 162 3.38 8.42 2.40
CA GLU A 162 3.27 7.30 3.33
C GLU A 162 2.43 7.70 4.56
N GLY A 163 1.75 6.74 5.17
CA GLY A 163 1.03 7.01 6.42
C GLY A 163 1.98 7.41 7.57
N SER A 164 3.16 6.77 7.63
CA SER A 164 4.20 7.06 8.62
C SER A 164 5.56 6.55 8.16
N LEU A 165 6.57 7.35 8.35
CA LEU A 165 7.99 6.99 8.26
C LEU A 165 8.67 7.06 9.65
N ALA A 166 7.86 6.89 10.70
CA ALA A 166 8.27 6.77 12.10
C ALA A 166 7.73 5.45 12.68
N ASP A 167 7.92 5.22 13.99
CA ASP A 167 7.29 4.15 14.76
C ASP A 167 7.43 2.73 14.14
N GLY A 168 8.63 2.37 13.72
CA GLY A 168 8.93 1.05 13.17
C GLY A 168 9.01 0.99 11.64
N GLN A 169 8.83 2.11 10.95
CA GLN A 169 8.98 2.24 9.49
C GLN A 169 10.08 3.23 9.09
N GLU A 170 10.99 3.54 10.01
CA GLU A 170 12.02 4.57 9.84
C GLU A 170 13.02 4.28 8.72
N ALA A 171 13.15 3.02 8.27
CA ALA A 171 14.10 2.65 7.22
C ALA A 171 13.79 3.34 5.87
N GLY A 172 12.54 3.61 5.57
CA GLY A 172 12.15 4.25 4.31
C GLY A 172 12.64 5.68 4.16
N LEU A 173 12.71 6.44 5.24
CA LEU A 173 13.11 7.85 5.18
C LEU A 173 14.57 8.06 4.76
N PRO A 174 15.59 7.42 5.38
CA PRO A 174 16.97 7.52 4.89
C PRO A 174 17.15 6.99 3.46
N TRP A 175 16.34 6.05 3.03
CA TRP A 175 16.41 5.56 1.64
C TRP A 175 15.80 6.55 0.66
N ALA A 176 14.72 7.23 1.02
CA ALA A 176 14.14 8.29 0.20
C ALA A 176 15.11 9.46 0.01
N VAL A 177 15.73 9.92 1.10
CA VAL A 177 16.74 10.98 1.05
C VAL A 177 17.96 10.52 0.24
N GLY A 178 18.51 9.34 0.52
CA GLY A 178 19.67 8.83 -0.20
C GLY A 178 19.40 8.58 -1.69
N PHE A 179 18.17 8.19 -2.07
CA PHE A 179 17.75 8.10 -3.46
C PHE A 179 17.73 9.47 -4.13
N ALA A 180 17.13 10.48 -3.47
CA ALA A 180 17.07 11.84 -4.00
C ALA A 180 18.48 12.43 -4.19
N GLU A 181 19.39 12.22 -3.23
CA GLU A 181 20.79 12.62 -3.31
C GLU A 181 21.55 11.92 -4.45
N ALA A 182 21.38 10.61 -4.58
CA ALA A 182 22.00 9.83 -5.66
C ALA A 182 21.46 10.22 -7.05
N LEU A 183 20.18 10.59 -7.13
CA LEU A 183 19.56 11.07 -8.35
C LEU A 183 20.04 12.48 -8.71
N ALA A 184 20.10 13.39 -7.72
CA ALA A 184 20.59 14.75 -7.91
C ALA A 184 22.03 14.80 -8.49
N GLN A 185 22.90 13.87 -8.07
CA GLN A 185 24.26 13.75 -8.61
C GLN A 185 24.31 13.38 -10.11
N ARG A 186 23.20 12.92 -10.68
CA ARG A 186 23.07 12.51 -12.09
C ARG A 186 22.28 13.49 -12.94
N MET A 187 21.65 14.47 -12.31
CA MET A 187 20.81 15.47 -12.99
C MET A 187 21.57 16.78 -13.14
N ALA A 188 21.33 17.48 -14.24
CA ALA A 188 21.82 18.84 -14.42
C ALA A 188 20.92 19.86 -13.72
N SER A 189 19.63 19.57 -13.60
CA SER A 189 18.64 20.42 -12.94
C SER A 189 18.66 20.21 -11.42
N PRO A 190 18.35 21.23 -10.61
CA PRO A 190 18.13 21.09 -9.18
C PRO A 190 17.08 20.01 -8.89
N LEU A 191 17.20 19.37 -7.72
CA LEU A 191 16.25 18.34 -7.28
C LEU A 191 15.75 18.67 -5.88
N GLU A 192 14.47 18.43 -5.63
CA GLU A 192 13.84 18.52 -4.32
C GLU A 192 13.08 17.23 -4.00
N LEU A 193 13.00 16.91 -2.70
CA LEU A 193 12.27 15.76 -2.17
C LEU A 193 11.09 16.25 -1.32
N LEU A 194 9.87 15.90 -1.70
CA LEU A 194 8.65 16.14 -0.95
C LEU A 194 8.20 14.87 -0.23
N ILE A 195 7.91 14.98 1.06
CA ILE A 195 7.51 13.85 1.93
C ILE A 195 6.18 14.17 2.60
N ALA A 196 5.10 13.56 2.12
CA ALA A 196 3.78 13.55 2.74
C ALA A 196 3.65 12.32 3.65
N ALA A 197 4.15 12.41 4.86
CA ALA A 197 4.14 11.34 5.83
C ALA A 197 4.26 11.86 7.27
N ARG A 198 3.81 11.07 8.23
CA ARG A 198 4.14 11.33 9.63
C ARG A 198 5.62 11.01 9.87
N VAL A 199 6.38 12.01 10.27
CA VAL A 199 7.78 11.93 10.70
C VAL A 199 7.96 12.62 12.05
N THR A 200 8.97 12.24 12.82
CA THR A 200 9.26 12.90 14.10
C THR A 200 9.98 14.23 13.90
N ALA A 201 9.83 15.17 14.83
CA ALA A 201 10.56 16.44 14.80
C ALA A 201 12.09 16.25 14.73
N GLY A 202 12.62 15.22 15.41
CA GLY A 202 14.02 14.85 15.34
C GLY A 202 14.48 14.39 13.95
N GLN A 203 13.65 13.61 13.25
CA GLN A 203 13.93 13.21 11.85
C GLN A 203 13.89 14.42 10.91
N GLN A 204 12.91 15.32 11.06
CA GLN A 204 12.82 16.55 10.26
C GLN A 204 14.05 17.42 10.45
N ALA A 205 14.45 17.68 11.71
CA ALA A 205 15.63 18.48 12.02
C ALA A 205 16.92 17.84 11.49
N HIS A 206 17.06 16.51 11.61
CA HIS A 206 18.22 15.78 11.11
C HIS A 206 18.35 15.91 9.59
N TRP A 207 17.31 15.52 8.86
CA TRP A 207 17.37 15.50 7.40
C TRP A 207 17.32 16.88 6.76
N GLY A 208 16.64 17.86 7.39
CA GLY A 208 16.70 19.25 6.96
C GLY A 208 18.10 19.86 7.10
N LYS A 209 18.96 19.32 8.00
CA LYS A 209 20.34 19.79 8.19
C LYS A 209 21.37 19.03 7.35
N PHE A 210 21.19 17.70 7.20
CA PHE A 210 22.25 16.83 6.67
C PHE A 210 21.99 16.34 5.25
N SER A 211 20.79 16.54 4.70
CA SER A 211 20.54 16.24 3.30
C SER A 211 21.23 17.25 2.38
N SER A 212 21.83 16.74 1.31
CA SER A 212 22.44 17.56 0.25
C SER A 212 21.42 18.12 -0.76
N VAL A 213 20.15 17.63 -0.69
CA VAL A 213 19.04 18.14 -1.48
C VAL A 213 17.97 18.76 -0.57
N PRO A 214 17.22 19.77 -1.03
CA PRO A 214 16.07 20.30 -0.28
C PRO A 214 15.07 19.19 0.04
N VAL A 215 14.69 19.05 1.32
CA VAL A 215 13.67 18.11 1.78
C VAL A 215 12.53 18.88 2.42
N THR A 216 11.33 18.77 1.87
CA THR A 216 10.12 19.39 2.42
C THR A 216 9.23 18.33 3.04
N PHE A 217 8.94 18.49 4.33
CA PHE A 217 8.05 17.62 5.08
C PHE A 217 6.64 18.23 5.15
N LEU A 218 5.68 17.63 4.46
CA LEU A 218 4.28 18.09 4.39
C LEU A 218 3.43 17.57 5.56
N GLY A 219 3.97 16.61 6.33
CA GLY A 219 3.20 15.94 7.39
C GLY A 219 2.18 14.95 6.85
N VAL A 220 1.17 14.64 7.67
CA VAL A 220 0.04 13.79 7.25
C VAL A 220 -0.91 14.62 6.41
N THR A 221 -0.96 14.32 5.13
CA THR A 221 -1.75 15.07 4.14
C THR A 221 -3.13 14.45 3.98
N PRO A 222 -4.21 15.27 3.92
CA PRO A 222 -5.55 14.82 3.58
C PRO A 222 -5.59 14.07 2.23
N ARG A 223 -6.46 13.07 2.12
CA ARG A 223 -6.54 12.24 0.89
C ARG A 223 -6.92 13.01 -0.35
N GLU A 224 -7.76 13.99 -0.19
CA GLU A 224 -8.23 14.89 -1.24
C GLU A 224 -7.12 15.75 -1.85
N GLU A 225 -6.03 15.97 -1.13
CA GLU A 225 -4.86 16.73 -1.57
C GLU A 225 -3.80 15.86 -2.26
N ILE A 226 -3.81 14.54 -2.05
CA ILE A 226 -2.81 13.62 -2.60
C ILE A 226 -2.76 13.66 -4.14
N PRO A 227 -3.90 13.66 -4.88
CA PRO A 227 -3.85 13.73 -6.34
C PRO A 227 -3.11 14.97 -6.87
N ALA A 228 -3.26 16.11 -6.20
CA ALA A 228 -2.57 17.36 -6.54
C ALA A 228 -1.06 17.24 -6.32
N LEU A 229 -0.65 16.64 -5.20
CA LEU A 229 0.75 16.39 -4.90
C LEU A 229 1.37 15.43 -5.92
N ASP A 230 0.69 14.32 -6.25
CA ASP A 230 1.18 13.37 -7.24
C ASP A 230 1.36 14.01 -8.63
N ARG A 231 0.39 14.83 -9.08
CA ARG A 231 0.52 15.57 -10.35
C ARG A 231 1.69 16.54 -10.36
N SER A 232 1.97 17.17 -9.21
CA SER A 232 3.04 18.16 -9.05
C SER A 232 4.45 17.58 -9.07
N ALA A 233 4.61 16.25 -9.10
CA ALA A 233 5.90 15.59 -9.04
C ALA A 233 6.31 14.95 -10.39
N HIS A 234 7.60 14.63 -10.54
CA HIS A 234 8.16 13.97 -11.70
C HIS A 234 8.25 12.46 -11.54
N ILE A 235 8.53 12.00 -10.32
CA ILE A 235 8.70 10.59 -10.00
C ILE A 235 8.30 10.32 -8.55
N TYR A 236 7.63 9.21 -8.31
CA TYR A 236 7.27 8.71 -6.99
C TYR A 236 8.34 7.72 -6.50
N PHE A 237 8.83 7.87 -5.29
CA PHE A 237 9.67 6.88 -4.63
C PHE A 237 8.88 6.07 -3.61
N SER A 238 8.84 4.73 -3.78
CA SER A 238 8.19 3.82 -2.83
C SER A 238 9.11 3.52 -1.64
N ALA A 239 8.78 4.10 -0.49
CA ALA A 239 9.61 4.05 0.71
C ALA A 239 9.31 2.86 1.65
N GLU A 240 8.15 2.21 1.51
CA GLU A 240 7.77 1.07 2.35
C GLU A 240 8.60 -0.18 2.02
N VAL A 241 9.07 -0.89 3.05
CA VAL A 241 9.84 -2.13 2.91
C VAL A 241 8.91 -3.32 2.83
N ASN A 242 9.05 -4.14 1.79
CA ASN A 242 8.19 -5.29 1.52
C ASN A 242 6.69 -4.93 1.52
N PRO A 243 6.28 -3.88 0.78
CA PRO A 243 4.90 -3.41 0.79
C PRO A 243 3.95 -4.50 0.29
N PRO A 244 2.83 -4.77 0.99
CA PRO A 244 1.88 -5.83 0.62
C PRO A 244 1.03 -5.49 -0.61
N CYS A 245 0.58 -4.25 -0.72
CA CYS A 245 -0.15 -3.63 -1.83
C CYS A 245 -0.33 -2.14 -1.50
N PRO A 246 0.70 -1.32 -1.69
CA PRO A 246 0.69 0.07 -1.25
C PRO A 246 -0.30 0.91 -2.05
N ASN A 247 -1.28 1.51 -1.37
CA ASN A 247 -2.26 2.39 -2.01
C ASN A 247 -1.59 3.60 -2.66
N SER A 248 -0.57 4.17 -2.01
CA SER A 248 0.16 5.33 -2.50
C SER A 248 0.82 5.10 -3.86
N VAL A 249 1.36 3.91 -4.10
CA VAL A 249 1.89 3.51 -5.42
C VAL A 249 0.77 3.43 -6.47
N ILE A 250 -0.36 2.82 -6.13
CA ILE A 250 -1.52 2.69 -7.03
C ILE A 250 -2.11 4.09 -7.32
N GLU A 251 -2.18 4.96 -6.34
CA GLU A 251 -2.65 6.34 -6.42
C GLU A 251 -1.71 7.20 -7.30
N ALA A 252 -0.40 7.08 -7.11
CA ALA A 252 0.61 7.72 -7.96
C ALA A 252 0.49 7.27 -9.44
N LEU A 253 0.39 5.96 -9.68
CA LEU A 253 0.17 5.41 -11.03
C LEU A 253 -1.11 5.98 -11.68
N ALA A 254 -2.19 6.10 -10.93
CA ALA A 254 -3.46 6.64 -11.42
C ALA A 254 -3.37 8.12 -11.78
N CYS A 255 -2.54 8.90 -11.08
CA CYS A 255 -2.21 10.27 -11.41
C CYS A 255 -1.20 10.40 -12.58
N GLY A 256 -0.79 9.28 -13.18
CA GLY A 256 0.21 9.27 -14.23
C GLY A 256 1.62 9.59 -13.71
N LEU A 257 1.89 9.38 -12.43
CA LEU A 257 3.21 9.58 -11.84
C LEU A 257 3.99 8.27 -11.87
N PRO A 258 5.12 8.20 -12.63
CA PRO A 258 5.92 6.99 -12.68
C PRO A 258 6.59 6.68 -11.35
N VAL A 259 6.73 5.38 -11.06
CA VAL A 259 7.20 4.89 -9.77
C VAL A 259 8.63 4.37 -9.86
N ALA A 260 9.48 4.83 -8.94
CA ALA A 260 10.80 4.28 -8.68
C ALA A 260 10.78 3.45 -7.39
N GLY A 261 11.33 2.25 -7.42
CA GLY A 261 11.37 1.39 -6.24
C GLY A 261 12.26 0.16 -6.43
N PHE A 262 12.32 -0.64 -5.40
CA PHE A 262 13.10 -1.87 -5.39
C PHE A 262 12.22 -3.10 -5.63
N ALA A 263 12.81 -4.16 -6.20
CA ALA A 263 12.16 -5.46 -6.41
C ALA A 263 11.92 -6.17 -5.07
N MET A 264 11.00 -5.65 -4.28
CA MET A 264 10.57 -6.19 -2.98
C MET A 264 9.06 -6.00 -2.79
N GLY A 265 8.48 -6.81 -1.92
CA GLY A 265 7.04 -6.73 -1.70
C GLY A 265 6.23 -6.97 -2.98
N ALA A 266 5.15 -6.23 -3.13
CA ALA A 266 4.29 -6.28 -4.30
C ALA A 266 4.76 -5.36 -5.45
N LEU A 267 5.81 -4.55 -5.30
CA LEU A 267 6.20 -3.57 -6.31
C LEU A 267 6.44 -4.18 -7.70
N PRO A 268 7.12 -5.36 -7.84
CA PRO A 268 7.35 -5.97 -9.16
C PRO A 268 6.07 -6.39 -9.90
N GLU A 269 4.96 -6.60 -9.18
CA GLU A 269 3.67 -6.95 -9.79
C GLU A 269 2.75 -5.74 -9.98
N LEU A 270 2.99 -4.64 -9.27
CA LEU A 270 2.20 -3.42 -9.41
C LEU A 270 2.73 -2.51 -10.52
N VAL A 271 4.05 -2.36 -10.62
CA VAL A 271 4.72 -1.41 -11.53
C VAL A 271 5.32 -2.16 -12.71
N THR A 272 4.74 -1.95 -13.89
CA THR A 272 5.29 -2.51 -15.14
C THR A 272 6.48 -1.68 -15.65
N PRO A 273 7.31 -2.21 -16.55
CA PRO A 273 8.45 -1.46 -17.12
C PRO A 273 8.06 -0.14 -17.80
N GLU A 274 6.80 -0.01 -18.25
CA GLU A 274 6.28 1.21 -18.88
C GLU A 274 5.78 2.24 -17.83
N ALA A 275 5.57 1.80 -16.58
CA ALA A 275 4.99 2.62 -15.53
C ALA A 275 6.02 3.15 -14.51
N GLY A 276 7.29 2.80 -14.69
CA GLY A 276 8.37 3.23 -13.80
C GLY A 276 9.60 2.33 -13.85
N CYS A 277 10.42 2.38 -12.80
CA CYS A 277 11.60 1.55 -12.68
C CYS A 277 11.65 0.80 -11.35
N ILE A 278 11.69 -0.52 -11.46
CA ILE A 278 11.88 -1.43 -10.32
C ILE A 278 13.19 -2.18 -10.51
N VAL A 279 14.16 -1.92 -9.64
CA VAL A 279 15.50 -2.51 -9.71
C VAL A 279 15.73 -3.52 -8.59
N PRO A 280 16.68 -4.45 -8.72
CA PRO A 280 17.08 -5.33 -7.63
C PRO A 280 17.44 -4.53 -6.37
N TYR A 281 17.09 -5.07 -5.21
CA TYR A 281 17.31 -4.38 -3.92
C TYR A 281 18.80 -4.22 -3.60
N GLY A 282 19.65 -5.15 -3.99
CA GLY A 282 21.08 -5.13 -3.72
C GLY A 282 21.51 -5.73 -2.38
N GLY A 283 20.54 -6.17 -1.56
CA GLY A 283 20.73 -6.80 -0.25
C GLY A 283 19.49 -7.61 0.14
N ASP A 284 19.35 -7.91 1.42
CA ASP A 284 18.19 -8.62 1.97
C ASP A 284 17.20 -7.62 2.62
N PRO A 285 16.06 -7.29 1.98
CA PRO A 285 15.08 -6.37 2.53
C PRO A 285 14.46 -6.87 3.84
N TRP A 286 14.44 -8.17 4.09
CA TRP A 286 13.94 -8.75 5.35
C TRP A 286 14.87 -8.51 6.53
N LYS A 287 16.15 -8.23 6.26
CA LYS A 287 17.13 -7.83 7.27
C LYS A 287 17.27 -6.32 7.38
N LEU A 288 16.59 -5.57 6.52
CA LEU A 288 16.72 -4.12 6.39
C LEU A 288 18.13 -3.71 5.97
N ASP A 289 18.80 -4.52 5.14
CA ASP A 289 20.07 -4.16 4.54
C ASP A 289 19.93 -2.85 3.74
N ARG A 290 21.02 -2.15 3.54
CA ARG A 290 21.01 -0.92 2.73
C ARG A 290 20.77 -1.29 1.25
N PRO A 291 19.76 -0.66 0.58
CA PRO A 291 19.49 -0.92 -0.82
C PRO A 291 20.51 -0.28 -1.76
N ASP A 292 20.56 -0.74 -3.01
CA ASP A 292 21.39 -0.14 -4.07
C ASP A 292 20.73 1.12 -4.65
N LEU A 293 20.86 2.22 -3.90
CA LEU A 293 20.32 3.52 -4.29
C LEU A 293 20.94 4.05 -5.59
N SER A 294 22.20 3.66 -5.90
CA SER A 294 22.90 4.10 -7.10
C SER A 294 22.28 3.51 -8.36
N SER A 295 21.99 2.20 -8.35
CA SER A 295 21.31 1.53 -9.47
C SER A 295 19.90 2.08 -9.68
N LEU A 296 19.15 2.35 -8.58
CA LEU A 296 17.83 2.94 -8.71
C LEU A 296 17.86 4.36 -9.27
N ALA A 297 18.80 5.19 -8.82
CA ALA A 297 18.97 6.54 -9.35
C ALA A 297 19.34 6.54 -10.84
N SER A 298 20.20 5.60 -11.27
CA SER A 298 20.52 5.42 -12.70
C SER A 298 19.29 5.05 -13.53
N ALA A 299 18.46 4.11 -13.05
CA ALA A 299 17.22 3.73 -13.72
C ALA A 299 16.20 4.89 -13.76
N ALA A 300 16.08 5.64 -12.67
CA ALA A 300 15.19 6.80 -12.58
C ALA A 300 15.59 7.92 -13.54
N THR A 301 16.89 8.11 -13.83
CA THR A 301 17.34 9.08 -14.84
C THR A 301 16.80 8.73 -16.24
N ALA A 302 16.75 7.45 -16.59
CA ALA A 302 16.16 7.02 -17.87
C ALA A 302 14.64 7.25 -17.91
N VAL A 303 13.93 7.03 -16.78
CA VAL A 303 12.49 7.35 -16.67
C VAL A 303 12.24 8.84 -16.87
N LEU A 304 13.04 9.70 -16.24
CA LEU A 304 12.90 11.15 -16.34
C LEU A 304 13.23 11.68 -17.75
N ALA A 305 14.16 11.04 -18.48
CA ALA A 305 14.47 11.41 -19.86
C ALA A 305 13.31 11.15 -20.83
N GLU A 306 12.44 10.17 -20.54
CA GLU A 306 11.25 9.83 -21.33
C GLU A 306 9.95 10.03 -20.55
N LEU A 307 9.89 11.04 -19.67
CA LEU A 307 8.82 11.26 -18.71
C LEU A 307 7.40 11.19 -19.31
N PRO A 308 7.09 11.80 -20.47
CA PRO A 308 5.73 11.71 -21.04
C PRO A 308 5.30 10.27 -21.35
N ARG A 309 6.21 9.43 -21.83
CA ARG A 309 5.96 8.00 -22.09
C ARG A 309 5.65 7.25 -20.80
N TYR A 310 6.46 7.45 -19.77
CA TYR A 310 6.27 6.79 -18.48
C TYR A 310 5.01 7.27 -17.74
N ARG A 311 4.65 8.54 -17.89
CA ARG A 311 3.37 9.07 -17.37
C ARG A 311 2.17 8.39 -18.02
N ALA A 312 2.18 8.22 -19.33
CA ALA A 312 1.14 7.49 -20.06
C ALA A 312 1.09 6.02 -19.63
N GLY A 313 2.24 5.36 -19.49
CA GLY A 313 2.36 3.98 -19.03
C GLY A 313 1.85 3.78 -17.58
N ALA A 314 2.18 4.70 -16.68
CA ALA A 314 1.69 4.67 -15.29
C ALA A 314 0.16 4.75 -15.25
N ARG A 315 -0.44 5.69 -15.98
CA ARG A 315 -1.90 5.82 -16.10
C ARG A 315 -2.54 4.56 -16.69
N ALA A 316 -2.04 4.07 -17.80
CA ALA A 316 -2.54 2.87 -18.48
C ALA A 316 -2.48 1.64 -17.53
N ARG A 317 -1.42 1.52 -16.72
CA ARG A 317 -1.31 0.46 -15.72
C ARG A 317 -2.40 0.55 -14.65
N ALA A 318 -2.67 1.75 -14.12
CA ALA A 318 -3.73 1.95 -13.15
C ALA A 318 -5.12 1.63 -13.73
N GLU A 319 -5.40 2.07 -14.94
CA GLU A 319 -6.67 1.81 -15.64
C GLU A 319 -6.90 0.33 -15.90
N SER A 320 -5.85 -0.40 -16.26
CA SER A 320 -5.96 -1.83 -16.59
C SER A 320 -6.13 -2.75 -15.38
N ALA A 321 -5.70 -2.32 -14.16
CA ALA A 321 -5.59 -3.25 -13.04
C ALA A 321 -6.12 -2.74 -11.70
N PHE A 322 -6.26 -1.42 -11.50
CA PHE A 322 -6.48 -0.86 -10.18
C PHE A 322 -7.73 0.02 -10.05
N GLY A 323 -8.65 -0.01 -11.02
CA GLY A 323 -9.92 0.69 -10.91
C GLY A 323 -10.75 0.20 -9.71
N VAL A 324 -11.29 1.11 -8.90
CA VAL A 324 -12.09 0.76 -7.72
C VAL A 324 -13.34 -0.05 -8.07
N GLU A 325 -13.95 0.21 -9.22
CA GLU A 325 -15.14 -0.53 -9.66
C GLU A 325 -14.79 -1.99 -10.01
N HIS A 326 -13.64 -2.24 -10.65
CA HIS A 326 -13.14 -3.58 -10.91
C HIS A 326 -12.89 -4.35 -9.60
N MET A 327 -12.18 -3.72 -8.65
CA MET A 327 -11.98 -4.30 -7.32
C MET A 327 -13.31 -4.66 -6.65
N LEU A 328 -14.32 -3.77 -6.73
CA LEU A 328 -15.65 -4.02 -6.16
C LEU A 328 -16.33 -5.22 -6.76
N GLU A 329 -16.30 -5.38 -8.10
CA GLU A 329 -16.89 -6.53 -8.79
C GLU A 329 -16.25 -7.85 -8.35
N GLU A 330 -14.92 -7.90 -8.26
CA GLU A 330 -14.20 -9.07 -7.77
C GLU A 330 -14.56 -9.40 -6.31
N TYR A 331 -14.69 -8.39 -5.43
CA TYR A 331 -15.14 -8.60 -4.05
C TYR A 331 -16.57 -9.12 -3.98
N LEU A 332 -17.49 -8.60 -4.81
CA LEU A 332 -18.87 -9.07 -4.85
C LEU A 332 -18.96 -10.54 -5.27
N GLN A 333 -18.20 -10.96 -6.27
CA GLN A 333 -18.10 -12.37 -6.67
C GLN A 333 -17.65 -13.25 -5.50
N VAL A 334 -16.60 -12.86 -4.78
CA VAL A 334 -16.08 -13.65 -3.65
C VAL A 334 -17.03 -13.67 -2.46
N LEU A 335 -17.77 -12.57 -2.23
CA LEU A 335 -18.70 -12.44 -1.11
C LEU A 335 -20.02 -13.18 -1.35
N LEU A 336 -20.58 -13.14 -2.57
CA LEU A 336 -21.95 -13.58 -2.86
C LEU A 336 -22.03 -14.88 -3.66
N ASP A 337 -21.03 -15.22 -4.48
CA ASP A 337 -20.97 -16.47 -5.27
C ASP A 337 -20.28 -17.61 -4.49
#